data_480add139f2b581f982b585b4fe4e5a1
#
_entry.id   480add139f2b581f982b585b4fe4e5a1
#
_cell.length_a   1.000
_cell.length_b   1.000
_cell.length_c   1.000
_cell.angle_alpha   90.00
_cell.angle_beta   90.00
_cell.angle_gamma   90.00
#
_symmetry.space_group_name_H-M   'P 1'
#
loop_
_entity.id
_entity.type
_entity.pdbx_description
1 polymer ?
#
loop_
_entity_poly.entity_id
_entity_poly.type
_entity_poly.pdbx_seq_one_letter_code
_entity_poly.pdbx_strand_id
1 'polypeptide(L)'
;MKIPFDKLDKAFENRLRLQIMSVLVANDRYDFNSLKELLDVTDGNLASHLKGLEKEEYILVNKSFLGRKPNTNYEATAKGKTAFTNHLDALEQLIKSTKT
;
A
#
# COMPACT_ATOMS: atom_id res chain seq x y z
N MET A 1 21.70 -17.57 14.43
CA MET A 1 20.76 -16.42 14.58
C MET A 1 19.62 -16.59 13.58
N LYS A 2 18.41 -16.48 14.05
CA LYS A 2 17.23 -16.64 13.20
C LYS A 2 16.92 -15.35 12.46
N ILE A 3 16.83 -15.44 11.13
CA ILE A 3 16.45 -14.28 10.31
C ILE A 3 14.93 -14.12 10.36
N PRO A 4 14.40 -12.92 10.66
CA PRO A 4 12.95 -12.74 10.87
C PRO A 4 12.15 -12.59 9.57
N PHE A 5 12.24 -13.58 8.69
CA PHE A 5 11.47 -13.59 7.43
C PHE A 5 9.97 -13.66 7.67
N ASP A 6 9.55 -14.25 8.78
CA ASP A 6 8.15 -14.42 9.15
C ASP A 6 7.46 -13.09 9.49
N LYS A 7 8.24 -12.04 9.76
CA LYS A 7 7.70 -10.71 10.06
C LYS A 7 7.41 -9.88 8.82
N LEU A 8 7.80 -10.37 7.64
CA LEU A 8 7.48 -9.72 6.37
C LEU A 8 6.00 -9.94 6.05
N ASP A 9 5.34 -8.90 5.59
CA ASP A 9 3.93 -8.96 5.24
C ASP A 9 3.77 -9.36 3.78
N LYS A 10 3.06 -10.47 3.53
CA LYS A 10 2.83 -10.97 2.17
C LYS A 10 2.13 -9.96 1.27
N ALA A 11 1.26 -9.12 1.83
CA ALA A 11 0.57 -8.11 1.06
C ALA A 11 1.56 -7.14 0.40
N PHE A 12 2.73 -6.93 1.01
CA PHE A 12 3.75 -5.99 0.51
C PHE A 12 4.89 -6.68 -0.23
N GLU A 13 4.80 -7.97 -0.47
CA GLU A 13 5.76 -8.69 -1.31
C GLU A 13 5.53 -8.38 -2.79
N ASN A 14 4.38 -7.81 -3.13
CA ASN A 14 4.09 -7.36 -4.47
C ASN A 14 4.57 -5.91 -4.64
N ARG A 15 5.34 -5.68 -5.70
CA ARG A 15 5.93 -4.36 -5.97
C ARG A 15 4.87 -3.25 -6.03
N LEU A 16 3.77 -3.49 -6.75
CA LEU A 16 2.74 -2.47 -6.92
C LEU A 16 2.02 -2.16 -5.61
N ARG A 17 1.72 -3.19 -4.81
CA ARG A 17 1.07 -2.98 -3.51
C ARG A 17 1.98 -2.19 -2.56
N LEU A 18 3.27 -2.48 -2.58
CA LEU A 18 4.25 -1.73 -1.79
C LEU A 18 4.27 -0.26 -2.22
N GLN A 19 4.27 0.00 -3.53
CA GLN A 19 4.24 1.36 -4.07
C GLN A 19 2.96 2.09 -3.69
N ILE A 20 1.82 1.44 -3.82
CA ILE A 20 0.52 2.03 -3.43
C ILE A 20 0.55 2.44 -1.96
N MET A 21 0.95 1.53 -1.09
CA MET A 21 0.98 1.82 0.35
C MET A 21 1.96 2.93 0.69
N SER A 22 3.11 2.99 0.02
CA SER A 22 4.09 4.06 0.28
C SER A 22 3.49 5.44 -0.03
N VAL A 23 2.68 5.55 -1.08
CA VAL A 23 2.00 6.80 -1.43
C VAL A 23 0.92 7.14 -0.41
N LEU A 24 0.10 6.15 -0.03
CA LEU A 24 -1.03 6.38 0.87
C LEU A 24 -0.61 6.62 2.32
N VAL A 25 0.51 6.06 2.74
CA VAL A 25 1.06 6.34 4.08
C VAL A 25 1.66 7.76 4.15
N ALA A 26 2.25 8.21 3.05
CA ALA A 26 2.88 9.54 2.99
C ALA A 26 1.88 10.68 2.74
N ASN A 27 0.66 10.36 2.29
CA ASN A 27 -0.37 11.35 1.93
C ASN A 27 -1.69 10.98 2.61
N ASP A 28 -2.51 11.99 2.92
CA ASP A 28 -3.79 11.74 3.58
C ASP A 28 -4.76 10.97 2.69
N ARG A 29 -4.87 11.39 1.43
CA ARG A 29 -5.74 10.75 0.44
C ARG A 29 -5.13 10.88 -0.94
N TYR A 30 -5.48 9.93 -1.81
CA TYR A 30 -4.98 9.94 -3.18
C TYR A 30 -6.03 9.32 -4.09
N ASP A 31 -6.38 10.00 -5.18
CA ASP A 31 -7.41 9.50 -6.08
C ASP A 31 -6.86 8.48 -7.07
N PHE A 32 -7.77 7.71 -7.67
CA PHE A 32 -7.43 6.62 -8.58
C PHE A 32 -6.58 7.09 -9.77
N ASN A 33 -7.02 8.15 -10.44
CA ASN A 33 -6.34 8.64 -11.64
C ASN A 33 -4.94 9.16 -11.32
N SER A 34 -4.78 9.85 -10.20
CA SER A 34 -3.48 10.34 -9.77
C SER A 34 -2.53 9.21 -9.41
N LEU A 35 -3.02 8.15 -8.75
CA LEU A 35 -2.23 6.95 -8.48
C LEU A 35 -1.80 6.28 -9.77
N LYS A 36 -2.73 6.10 -10.70
CA LYS A 36 -2.45 5.48 -11.99
C LYS A 36 -1.34 6.22 -12.73
N GLU A 37 -1.44 7.53 -12.77
CA GLU A 37 -0.47 8.38 -13.45
C GLU A 37 0.90 8.33 -12.75
N LEU A 38 0.91 8.48 -11.43
CA LEU A 38 2.13 8.47 -10.64
C LEU A 38 2.88 7.15 -10.75
N LEU A 39 2.16 6.03 -10.71
CA LEU A 39 2.76 4.69 -10.71
C LEU A 39 2.93 4.12 -12.12
N ASP A 40 2.38 4.79 -13.13
CA ASP A 40 2.47 4.39 -14.54
C ASP A 40 2.02 2.94 -14.75
N VAL A 41 0.78 2.65 -14.36
CA VAL A 41 0.20 1.30 -14.41
C VAL A 41 -1.13 1.33 -15.15
N THR A 42 -1.62 0.15 -15.52
CA THR A 42 -2.93 0.03 -16.16
C THR A 42 -4.06 0.12 -15.14
N ASP A 43 -5.26 0.51 -15.60
CA ASP A 43 -6.45 0.54 -14.74
C ASP A 43 -6.70 -0.81 -14.07
N GLY A 44 -6.60 -1.88 -14.84
CA GLY A 44 -6.87 -3.23 -14.35
C GLY A 44 -5.91 -3.67 -13.26
N ASN A 45 -4.61 -3.44 -13.45
CA ASN A 45 -3.61 -3.79 -12.46
C ASN A 45 -3.79 -2.98 -11.18
N LEU A 46 -3.99 -1.67 -11.32
CA LEU A 46 -4.19 -0.81 -10.15
C LEU A 46 -5.45 -1.20 -9.39
N ALA A 47 -6.58 -1.36 -10.10
CA ALA A 47 -7.85 -1.72 -9.47
C ALA A 47 -7.76 -3.05 -8.72
N SER A 48 -7.11 -4.04 -9.33
CA SER A 48 -6.95 -5.37 -8.72
C SER A 48 -6.18 -5.31 -7.40
N HIS A 49 -5.07 -4.59 -7.37
CA HIS A 49 -4.25 -4.49 -6.17
C HIS A 49 -4.88 -3.61 -5.09
N LEU A 50 -5.57 -2.53 -5.50
CA LEU A 50 -6.33 -1.71 -4.55
C LEU A 50 -7.41 -2.55 -3.87
N LYS A 51 -8.11 -3.39 -4.65
CA LYS A 51 -9.13 -4.27 -4.10
C LYS A 51 -8.55 -5.27 -3.10
N GLY A 52 -7.37 -5.81 -3.42
CA GLY A 52 -6.66 -6.70 -2.50
C GLY A 52 -6.29 -6.04 -1.19
N LEU A 53 -5.80 -4.80 -1.26
CA LEU A 53 -5.44 -4.04 -0.05
C LEU A 53 -6.68 -3.65 0.77
N GLU A 54 -7.79 -3.34 0.10
CA GLU A 54 -9.07 -3.07 0.77
C GLU A 54 -9.56 -4.31 1.51
N LYS A 55 -9.44 -5.47 0.88
CA LYS A 55 -9.84 -6.75 1.47
C LYS A 55 -9.03 -7.08 2.73
N GLU A 56 -7.77 -6.69 2.75
CA GLU A 56 -6.90 -6.82 3.94
C GLU A 56 -7.20 -5.75 4.99
N GLU A 57 -8.10 -4.82 4.69
CA GLU A 57 -8.44 -3.68 5.56
C GLU A 57 -7.26 -2.72 5.76
N TYR A 58 -6.33 -2.69 4.83
CA TYR A 58 -5.18 -1.79 4.89
C TYR A 58 -5.48 -0.42 4.30
N ILE A 59 -6.53 -0.33 3.47
CA ILE A 59 -6.96 0.94 2.88
C ILE A 59 -8.47 1.07 2.95
N LEU A 60 -8.93 2.33 2.95
CA LEU A 60 -10.34 2.69 2.81
C LEU A 60 -10.55 3.28 1.43
N VAL A 61 -11.69 2.95 0.83
CA VAL A 61 -12.13 3.49 -0.45
C VAL A 61 -13.22 4.51 -0.18
N ASN A 62 -13.01 5.74 -0.63
CA ASN A 62 -13.98 6.81 -0.50
C ASN A 62 -14.53 7.16 -1.88
N LYS A 63 -15.84 7.00 -2.07
CA LYS A 63 -16.52 7.34 -3.31
C LYS A 63 -17.30 8.63 -3.09
N SER A 64 -17.08 9.59 -3.97
CA SER A 64 -17.74 10.89 -3.90
C SER A 64 -17.95 11.43 -5.31
N PHE A 65 -18.49 12.62 -5.40
CA PHE A 65 -18.65 13.32 -6.67
C PHE A 65 -17.92 14.66 -6.61
N LEU A 66 -17.19 14.96 -7.67
CA LEU A 66 -16.65 16.28 -7.93
C LEU A 66 -17.54 16.90 -9.01
N GLY A 67 -18.53 17.69 -8.56
CA GLY A 67 -19.61 18.13 -9.44
C GLY A 67 -20.44 16.93 -9.84
N ARG A 68 -20.51 16.64 -11.16
CA ARG A 68 -21.27 15.50 -11.70
C ARG A 68 -20.38 14.28 -11.94
N LYS A 69 -19.07 14.39 -11.75
CA LYS A 69 -18.14 13.31 -12.03
C LYS A 69 -17.91 12.47 -10.77
N PRO A 70 -18.04 11.13 -10.87
CA PRO A 70 -17.62 10.25 -9.78
C PRO A 70 -16.14 10.42 -9.50
N ASN A 71 -15.79 10.46 -8.22
CA ASN A 71 -14.40 10.50 -7.80
C ASN A 71 -14.17 9.44 -6.75
N THR A 72 -13.16 8.61 -6.98
CA THR A 72 -12.77 7.57 -6.03
C THR A 72 -11.39 7.89 -5.51
N ASN A 73 -11.27 8.01 -4.19
CA ASN A 73 -9.99 8.20 -3.56
C ASN A 73 -9.77 7.17 -2.46
N TYR A 74 -8.54 7.06 -2.04
CA TYR A 74 -8.09 6.01 -1.12
C TYR A 74 -7.27 6.62 -0.01
N GLU A 75 -7.35 6.00 1.17
CA GLU A 75 -6.52 6.38 2.30
C GLU A 75 -6.06 5.13 3.04
N ALA A 76 -4.88 5.20 3.65
CA ALA A 76 -4.39 4.11 4.49
C ALA A 76 -5.14 4.11 5.81
N THR A 77 -5.54 2.92 6.25
CA THR A 77 -6.13 2.76 7.59
C THR A 77 -5.03 2.76 8.65
N ALA A 78 -5.41 2.88 9.92
CA ALA A 78 -4.46 2.73 11.03
C ALA A 78 -3.80 1.35 10.96
N LYS A 79 -4.57 0.31 10.65
CA LYS A 79 -4.06 -1.05 10.46
C LYS A 79 -3.04 -1.11 9.32
N GLY A 80 -3.35 -0.46 8.19
CA GLY A 80 -2.45 -0.43 7.03
C GLY A 80 -1.15 0.31 7.33
N LYS A 81 -1.22 1.44 8.02
CA LYS A 81 -0.03 2.20 8.42
C LYS A 81 0.87 1.38 9.34
N THR A 82 0.28 0.71 10.33
CA THR A 82 1.02 -0.13 11.25
C THR A 82 1.66 -1.31 10.53
N ALA A 83 0.89 -1.98 9.65
CA ALA A 83 1.39 -3.12 8.87
C ALA A 83 2.56 -2.69 7.97
N PHE A 84 2.45 -1.54 7.32
CA PHE A 84 3.50 -1.03 6.45
C PHE A 84 4.78 -0.71 7.23
N THR A 85 4.65 -0.02 8.37
CA THR A 85 5.77 0.29 9.25
C THR A 85 6.46 -0.99 9.75
N ASN A 86 5.68 -1.98 10.17
CA ASN A 86 6.21 -3.26 10.64
C ASN A 86 6.97 -3.99 9.52
N HIS A 87 6.46 -3.93 8.30
CA HIS A 87 7.12 -4.54 7.14
C HIS A 87 8.48 -3.88 6.86
N LEU A 88 8.52 -2.54 6.90
CA LEU A 88 9.77 -1.79 6.72
C LEU A 88 10.78 -2.12 7.82
N ASP A 89 10.32 -2.22 9.06
CA ASP A 89 11.17 -2.59 10.20
C ASP A 89 11.72 -4.00 10.02
N ALA A 90 10.90 -4.93 9.52
CA ALA A 90 11.33 -6.29 9.24
C ALA A 90 12.42 -6.33 8.17
N LEU A 91 12.26 -5.52 7.10
CA LEU A 91 13.29 -5.40 6.06
C LEU A 91 14.59 -4.86 6.64
N GLU A 92 14.53 -3.86 7.49
CA GLU A 92 15.70 -3.30 8.17
C GLU A 92 16.38 -4.36 9.03
N GLN A 93 15.61 -5.15 9.78
CA GLN A 93 16.15 -6.23 10.60
C GLN A 93 16.83 -7.30 9.76
N LEU A 94 16.32 -7.60 8.56
CA LEU A 94 16.97 -8.54 7.66
C LEU A 94 18.37 -8.07 7.29
N ILE A 95 18.52 -6.78 6.97
CA ILE A 95 19.81 -6.21 6.64
C ILE A 95 20.77 -6.34 7.83
N LYS A 96 20.31 -6.02 9.02
CA LYS A 96 21.11 -6.09 10.25
C LYS A 96 21.47 -7.53 10.61
N SER A 97 20.55 -8.47 10.40
CA SER A 97 20.74 -9.88 10.73
C SER A 97 21.74 -10.58 9.83
N THR A 98 21.87 -10.12 8.59
CA THR A 98 22.77 -10.73 7.60
C THR A 98 24.14 -10.03 7.53
N LYS A 99 24.31 -8.95 8.27
CA LYS A 99 25.57 -8.23 8.30
C LYS A 99 26.62 -9.00 9.09
N THR A 100 27.77 -9.23 8.50
CA THR A 100 28.90 -9.92 9.13
C THR A 100 29.93 -8.93 9.65
#